data_3370f5791912bed821b019f4e3735e92
#
_entry.id   3370f5791912bed821b019f4e3735e92
#
_cell.length_a   1.000
_cell.length_b   1.000
_cell.length_c   1.000
_cell.angle_alpha   90.00
_cell.angle_beta   90.00
_cell.angle_gamma   90.00
#
_symmetry.space_group_name_H-M   'P 1'
#
loop_
_entity.id
_entity.type
_entity.pdbx_description
1 polymer ?
#
loop_
_entity_poly.entity_id
_entity_poly.type
_entity_poly.pdbx_seq_one_letter_code
_entity_poly.pdbx_strand_id
1 'polypeptide(L)'
;GGNNICVSAMNGATVTIQGGTFTVGSDASGAGNSVVESNGGNIVIEGGFFYTNYNWRGFYYVLNQKNDNPGTITVKGGTFVNYDPSQGDDNLGGSFVADGYSVVSEKHGDDTWYTVVKGTGVIPGTQEDLNTAITDSTNKDITVIMPSDQTLTLDNGIANEGNNARNITFVGDGTQTVDVITNATGAE
;
A
#
# COMPACT_ATOMS: atom_id res chain seq x y z
N GLY A 1 19.12 11.81 -23.07
CA GLY A 1 18.75 10.78 -22.11
C GLY A 1 17.42 10.17 -22.53
N GLY A 2 17.33 8.87 -22.51
CA GLY A 2 16.04 8.19 -22.76
C GLY A 2 15.18 8.18 -21.51
N ASN A 3 13.89 8.07 -21.67
CA ASN A 3 12.99 7.81 -20.56
C ASN A 3 13.16 6.35 -20.10
N ASN A 4 13.42 6.14 -18.82
CA ASN A 4 13.47 4.81 -18.23
C ASN A 4 12.12 4.56 -17.53
N ILE A 5 11.33 3.66 -18.09
CA ILE A 5 10.02 3.30 -17.59
C ILE A 5 9.94 1.77 -17.55
N CYS A 6 9.57 1.20 -16.39
CA CYS A 6 9.43 -0.24 -16.28
C CYS A 6 8.15 -0.74 -16.95
N VAL A 7 7.04 -0.04 -16.73
CA VAL A 7 5.74 -0.39 -17.28
C VAL A 7 5.06 0.86 -17.81
N SER A 8 4.63 0.83 -19.08
CA SER A 8 3.85 1.93 -19.68
C SER A 8 2.59 1.37 -20.35
N ALA A 9 1.45 1.98 -20.05
CA ALA A 9 0.20 1.73 -20.75
C ALA A 9 -0.10 2.88 -21.73
N MET A 10 -0.28 2.57 -23.01
CA MET A 10 -0.43 3.55 -24.08
C MET A 10 -1.67 3.22 -24.96
N ASN A 11 -2.17 4.27 -25.62
CA ASN A 11 -3.19 4.13 -26.68
C ASN A 11 -4.44 3.34 -26.26
N GLY A 12 -4.96 3.57 -25.08
CA GLY A 12 -6.14 2.91 -24.55
C GLY A 12 -5.91 1.47 -24.07
N ALA A 13 -4.67 0.96 -24.11
CA ALA A 13 -4.36 -0.36 -23.58
C ALA A 13 -4.58 -0.40 -22.06
N THR A 14 -4.95 -1.57 -21.54
CA THR A 14 -5.06 -1.83 -20.11
C THR A 14 -3.96 -2.78 -19.66
N VAL A 15 -3.23 -2.39 -18.61
CA VAL A 15 -2.21 -3.21 -17.97
C VAL A 15 -2.63 -3.45 -16.53
N THR A 16 -2.66 -4.72 -16.10
CA THR A 16 -2.89 -5.11 -14.71
C THR A 16 -1.61 -5.68 -14.12
N ILE A 17 -1.18 -5.13 -12.99
CA ILE A 17 0.00 -5.57 -12.24
C ILE A 17 -0.48 -6.26 -10.97
N GLN A 18 -0.25 -7.58 -10.86
CA GLN A 18 -0.69 -8.39 -9.72
C GLN A 18 0.43 -8.67 -8.69
N GLY A 19 1.68 -8.44 -9.07
CA GLY A 19 2.84 -8.66 -8.20
C GLY A 19 4.14 -8.43 -8.93
N GLY A 20 5.25 -8.67 -8.23
CA GLY A 20 6.60 -8.47 -8.73
C GLY A 20 7.29 -7.25 -8.14
N THR A 21 8.57 -7.06 -8.44
CA THR A 21 9.36 -5.90 -8.02
C THR A 21 9.72 -5.06 -9.24
N PHE A 22 9.42 -3.79 -9.18
CA PHE A 22 9.61 -2.82 -10.26
C PHE A 22 10.47 -1.68 -9.78
N THR A 23 11.54 -1.37 -10.51
CA THR A 23 12.46 -0.30 -10.13
C THR A 23 13.05 0.41 -11.34
N VAL A 24 13.31 1.70 -11.17
CA VAL A 24 14.17 2.48 -12.04
C VAL A 24 15.44 2.81 -11.27
N GLY A 25 16.59 2.46 -11.86
CA GLY A 25 17.89 2.59 -11.21
C GLY A 25 18.37 4.04 -11.05
N SER A 26 19.41 4.21 -10.23
CA SER A 26 20.04 5.50 -9.93
C SER A 26 20.71 6.17 -11.13
N ASP A 27 21.03 5.42 -12.17
CA ASP A 27 21.68 5.93 -13.40
C ASP A 27 20.70 6.65 -14.34
N ALA A 28 19.40 6.64 -13.98
CA ALA A 28 18.41 7.43 -14.69
C ALA A 28 18.75 8.93 -14.59
N SER A 29 18.68 9.63 -15.70
CA SER A 29 18.99 11.05 -15.74
C SER A 29 17.99 11.82 -16.62
N GLY A 30 17.66 13.03 -16.20
CA GLY A 30 16.71 13.87 -16.92
C GLY A 30 15.23 13.59 -16.56
N ALA A 31 14.33 14.41 -17.07
CA ALA A 31 12.89 14.25 -16.90
C ALA A 31 12.38 13.00 -17.65
N GLY A 32 11.27 12.45 -17.20
CA GLY A 32 10.56 11.36 -17.89
C GLY A 32 10.97 9.95 -17.47
N ASN A 33 11.62 9.81 -16.31
CA ASN A 33 11.84 8.51 -15.69
C ASN A 33 10.75 8.24 -14.67
N SER A 34 10.07 7.09 -14.78
CA SER A 34 9.06 6.64 -13.84
C SER A 34 9.04 5.11 -13.74
N VAL A 35 8.60 4.56 -12.62
CA VAL A 35 8.48 3.11 -12.51
C VAL A 35 7.28 2.64 -13.34
N VAL A 36 6.14 3.30 -13.17
CA VAL A 36 4.92 3.00 -13.90
C VAL A 36 4.38 4.29 -14.52
N GLU A 37 4.08 4.27 -15.82
CA GLU A 37 3.54 5.42 -16.55
C GLU A 37 2.24 5.08 -17.27
N SER A 38 1.23 5.90 -17.10
CA SER A 38 0.05 5.92 -17.96
C SER A 38 0.21 7.02 -19.02
N ASN A 39 0.22 6.62 -20.28
CA ASN A 39 0.32 7.48 -21.45
C ASN A 39 -0.86 7.22 -22.40
N GLY A 40 -2.04 7.67 -21.99
CA GLY A 40 -3.30 7.43 -22.70
C GLY A 40 -3.82 5.99 -22.57
N GLY A 41 -3.29 5.20 -21.65
CA GLY A 41 -3.78 3.86 -21.32
C GLY A 41 -4.27 3.77 -19.88
N ASN A 42 -4.63 2.58 -19.45
CA ASN A 42 -5.17 2.30 -18.13
C ASN A 42 -4.24 1.34 -17.38
N ILE A 43 -3.95 1.62 -16.14
CA ILE A 43 -3.13 0.77 -15.28
C ILE A 43 -3.94 0.43 -14.03
N VAL A 44 -4.00 -0.85 -13.70
CA VAL A 44 -4.57 -1.36 -12.45
C VAL A 44 -3.47 -2.07 -11.69
N ILE A 45 -3.18 -1.64 -10.47
CA ILE A 45 -2.17 -2.24 -9.59
C ILE A 45 -2.91 -2.96 -8.47
N GLU A 46 -2.79 -4.28 -8.43
CA GLU A 46 -3.39 -5.16 -7.42
C GLU A 46 -2.36 -5.69 -6.42
N GLY A 47 -1.06 -5.52 -6.72
CA GLY A 47 0.05 -5.93 -5.88
C GLY A 47 1.38 -5.56 -6.51
N GLY A 48 2.46 -5.83 -5.80
CA GLY A 48 3.83 -5.57 -6.24
C GLY A 48 4.59 -4.63 -5.30
N PHE A 49 5.88 -4.50 -5.55
CA PHE A 49 6.79 -3.62 -4.82
C PHE A 49 7.44 -2.65 -5.81
N PHE A 50 7.30 -1.35 -5.56
CA PHE A 50 7.65 -0.28 -6.50
C PHE A 50 8.58 0.71 -5.83
N TYR A 51 9.74 0.94 -6.42
CA TYR A 51 10.67 1.93 -5.92
C TYR A 51 11.56 2.53 -7.02
N THR A 52 12.08 3.73 -6.75
CA THR A 52 13.14 4.34 -7.53
C THR A 52 14.11 5.09 -6.63
N ASN A 53 15.39 4.98 -6.91
CA ASN A 53 16.42 5.81 -6.29
C ASN A 53 16.61 7.13 -7.04
N TYR A 54 15.91 7.30 -8.15
CA TYR A 54 15.97 8.50 -8.95
C TYR A 54 14.98 9.54 -8.43
N ASN A 55 15.54 10.65 -7.93
CA ASN A 55 14.78 11.81 -7.48
C ASN A 55 14.91 12.94 -8.49
N TRP A 56 13.81 13.40 -9.07
CA TRP A 56 13.78 14.58 -9.94
C TRP A 56 13.17 15.75 -9.23
N ARG A 57 14.00 16.75 -8.91
CA ARG A 57 13.57 17.98 -8.26
C ARG A 57 12.80 17.82 -6.95
N GLY A 58 13.15 16.79 -6.19
CA GLY A 58 12.50 16.48 -4.90
C GLY A 58 11.34 15.48 -4.99
N PHE A 59 11.02 14.96 -6.18
CA PHE A 59 9.94 14.01 -6.37
C PHE A 59 10.44 12.65 -6.91
N TYR A 60 9.90 11.56 -6.35
CA TYR A 60 10.13 10.19 -6.81
C TYR A 60 8.98 9.76 -7.71
N TYR A 61 9.18 9.72 -9.01
CA TYR A 61 8.15 9.30 -9.96
C TYR A 61 7.99 7.79 -9.97
N VAL A 62 7.36 7.25 -8.94
CA VAL A 62 6.98 5.83 -8.90
C VAL A 62 5.79 5.58 -9.80
N LEU A 63 4.73 6.37 -9.64
CA LEU A 63 3.58 6.39 -10.55
C LEU A 63 3.50 7.74 -11.25
N ASN A 64 3.23 7.75 -12.54
CA ASN A 64 3.17 8.94 -13.35
C ASN A 64 2.05 8.86 -14.39
N GLN A 65 1.19 9.87 -14.42
CA GLN A 65 0.29 10.11 -15.54
C GLN A 65 0.91 11.14 -16.46
N LYS A 66 1.04 10.83 -17.74
CA LYS A 66 1.67 11.74 -18.67
C LYS A 66 0.80 12.98 -18.91
N ASN A 67 1.35 14.17 -18.68
CA ASN A 67 0.59 15.44 -18.68
C ASN A 67 -0.16 15.74 -19.97
N ASP A 68 0.46 15.45 -21.11
CA ASP A 68 -0.09 15.73 -22.44
C ASP A 68 -1.02 14.64 -22.99
N ASN A 69 -1.01 13.46 -22.35
CA ASN A 69 -1.85 12.32 -22.72
C ASN A 69 -2.15 11.45 -21.49
N PRO A 70 -2.83 11.98 -20.48
CA PRO A 70 -3.12 11.23 -19.27
C PRO A 70 -4.08 10.07 -19.57
N GLY A 71 -3.77 8.90 -19.04
CA GLY A 71 -4.71 7.80 -18.94
C GLY A 71 -5.20 7.67 -17.51
N THR A 72 -5.38 6.45 -17.03
CA THR A 72 -5.78 6.20 -15.64
C THR A 72 -4.78 5.30 -14.93
N ILE A 73 -4.58 5.56 -13.64
CA ILE A 73 -3.89 4.67 -12.71
C ILE A 73 -4.85 4.40 -11.55
N THR A 74 -5.07 3.12 -11.24
CA THR A 74 -5.92 2.69 -10.15
C THR A 74 -5.17 1.70 -9.28
N VAL A 75 -4.97 2.03 -8.00
CA VAL A 75 -4.20 1.22 -7.06
C VAL A 75 -5.14 0.54 -6.08
N LYS A 76 -5.08 -0.79 -6.03
CA LYS A 76 -5.84 -1.67 -5.13
C LYS A 76 -4.93 -2.53 -4.24
N GLY A 77 -3.62 -2.35 -4.36
CA GLY A 77 -2.62 -3.10 -3.59
C GLY A 77 -1.22 -2.68 -3.97
N GLY A 78 -0.23 -3.28 -3.30
CA GLY A 78 1.18 -3.01 -3.54
C GLY A 78 1.81 -2.06 -2.54
N THR A 79 3.13 -2.06 -2.51
CA THR A 79 3.96 -1.22 -1.63
C THR A 79 4.82 -0.29 -2.47
N PHE A 80 4.84 0.98 -2.10
CA PHE A 80 5.50 2.07 -2.81
C PHE A 80 6.52 2.73 -1.87
N VAL A 81 7.77 2.79 -2.27
CA VAL A 81 8.84 3.36 -1.43
C VAL A 81 8.98 4.84 -1.70
N ASN A 82 8.92 5.65 -0.63
CA ASN A 82 9.02 7.11 -0.65
C ASN A 82 8.01 7.81 -1.58
N TYR A 83 6.90 7.13 -1.86
CA TYR A 83 5.85 7.64 -2.72
C TYR A 83 4.47 7.25 -2.17
N ASP A 84 3.66 8.22 -1.81
CA ASP A 84 2.29 8.00 -1.34
C ASP A 84 1.30 8.05 -2.52
N PRO A 85 0.73 6.91 -2.94
CA PRO A 85 -0.19 6.87 -4.07
C PRO A 85 -1.52 7.59 -3.82
N SER A 86 -1.83 7.97 -2.58
CA SER A 86 -3.01 8.78 -2.27
C SER A 86 -2.84 10.24 -2.64
N GLN A 87 -1.62 10.69 -2.88
CA GLN A 87 -1.31 12.07 -3.28
C GLN A 87 -1.31 12.26 -4.81
N GLY A 88 -1.46 11.18 -5.59
CA GLY A 88 -1.38 11.23 -7.05
C GLY A 88 0.02 11.54 -7.56
N ASP A 89 0.09 12.22 -8.71
CA ASP A 89 1.35 12.74 -9.23
C ASP A 89 1.50 14.26 -8.95
N ASP A 90 2.72 14.78 -9.16
CA ASP A 90 3.06 16.17 -8.84
C ASP A 90 2.43 17.21 -9.80
N ASN A 91 1.92 16.78 -10.95
CA ASN A 91 1.40 17.68 -11.98
C ASN A 91 -0.12 17.66 -12.09
N LEU A 92 -0.73 16.46 -12.06
CA LEU A 92 -2.17 16.29 -12.22
C LEU A 92 -2.90 16.19 -10.87
N GLY A 93 -2.18 15.83 -9.81
CA GLY A 93 -2.74 15.67 -8.47
C GLY A 93 -3.74 14.51 -8.37
N GLY A 94 -4.56 14.57 -7.33
CA GLY A 94 -5.58 13.54 -7.08
C GLY A 94 -5.01 12.31 -6.37
N SER A 95 -5.84 11.29 -6.22
CA SER A 95 -5.45 10.02 -5.62
C SER A 95 -5.50 8.91 -6.65
N PHE A 96 -4.50 8.05 -6.65
CA PHE A 96 -4.53 6.82 -7.44
C PHE A 96 -5.18 5.66 -6.70
N VAL A 97 -5.40 5.79 -5.40
CA VAL A 97 -5.99 4.73 -4.56
C VAL A 97 -7.47 4.56 -4.88
N ALA A 98 -7.88 3.34 -5.13
CA ALA A 98 -9.27 3.01 -5.45
C ALA A 98 -10.20 3.21 -4.25
N ASP A 99 -11.47 3.46 -4.52
CA ASP A 99 -12.51 3.51 -3.49
C ASP A 99 -12.57 2.20 -2.69
N GLY A 100 -12.69 2.30 -1.37
CA GLY A 100 -12.69 1.16 -0.47
C GLY A 100 -11.30 0.60 -0.14
N TYR A 101 -10.24 1.33 -0.51
CA TYR A 101 -8.85 1.04 -0.14
C TYR A 101 -8.26 2.19 0.66
N SER A 102 -7.23 1.90 1.43
CA SER A 102 -6.48 2.89 2.21
C SER A 102 -4.98 2.69 2.08
N VAL A 103 -4.21 3.69 2.48
CA VAL A 103 -2.75 3.63 2.55
C VAL A 103 -2.32 3.51 4.00
N VAL A 104 -1.43 2.56 4.26
CA VAL A 104 -0.72 2.45 5.54
C VAL A 104 0.74 2.74 5.28
N SER A 105 1.36 3.55 6.13
CA SER A 105 2.78 3.90 5.99
C SER A 105 3.60 3.40 7.17
N GLU A 106 4.81 2.92 6.87
CA GLU A 106 5.75 2.41 7.85
C GLU A 106 7.17 2.88 7.52
N LYS A 107 7.99 3.12 8.55
CA LYS A 107 9.41 3.47 8.38
C LYS A 107 10.27 2.21 8.27
N HIS A 108 11.11 2.17 7.22
CA HIS A 108 12.13 1.15 6.98
C HIS A 108 13.49 1.84 6.81
N GLY A 109 14.19 2.09 7.92
CA GLY A 109 15.40 2.89 7.92
C GLY A 109 15.10 4.33 7.51
N ASP A 110 15.78 4.82 6.47
CA ASP A 110 15.58 6.17 5.92
C ASP A 110 14.36 6.25 4.98
N ASP A 111 13.85 5.10 4.52
CA ASP A 111 12.72 5.04 3.61
C ASP A 111 11.38 5.01 4.36
N THR A 112 10.32 5.46 3.68
CA THR A 112 8.94 5.25 4.10
C THR A 112 8.27 4.36 3.06
N TRP A 113 7.69 3.27 3.51
CA TRP A 113 6.90 2.37 2.68
C TRP A 113 5.43 2.69 2.83
N TYR A 114 4.76 2.86 1.71
CA TYR A 114 3.32 3.12 1.62
C TYR A 114 2.66 1.89 1.03
N THR A 115 1.87 1.18 1.81
CA THR A 115 1.19 -0.04 1.38
C THR A 115 -0.29 0.21 1.22
N VAL A 116 -0.81 -0.08 0.04
CA VAL A 116 -2.25 0.02 -0.23
C VAL A 116 -2.93 -1.29 0.13
N VAL A 117 -4.00 -1.19 0.92
CA VAL A 117 -4.76 -2.32 1.41
C VAL A 117 -6.26 -2.11 1.28
N LYS A 118 -7.02 -3.20 1.25
CA LYS A 118 -8.47 -3.14 1.21
C LYS A 118 -9.03 -2.69 2.56
N GLY A 119 -10.00 -1.80 2.54
CA GLY A 119 -10.68 -1.31 3.72
C GLY A 119 -9.82 -0.37 4.57
N THR A 120 -9.92 -0.49 5.89
CA THR A 120 -9.09 0.25 6.85
C THR A 120 -7.83 -0.54 7.14
N GLY A 121 -6.68 0.03 6.82
CA GLY A 121 -5.38 -0.55 7.17
C GLY A 121 -4.96 -0.17 8.60
N VAL A 122 -4.37 -1.11 9.31
CA VAL A 122 -3.80 -0.90 10.65
C VAL A 122 -2.50 -1.68 10.82
N ILE A 123 -1.51 -1.05 11.48
CA ILE A 123 -0.29 -1.70 11.96
C ILE A 123 -0.39 -1.66 13.50
N PRO A 124 -0.91 -2.71 14.14
CA PRO A 124 -1.13 -2.68 15.58
C PRO A 124 0.18 -2.94 16.32
N GLY A 125 0.53 -2.07 17.27
CA GLY A 125 1.57 -2.33 18.27
C GLY A 125 1.02 -3.11 19.47
N THR A 126 -0.28 -3.00 19.72
CA THR A 126 -0.97 -3.57 20.87
C THR A 126 -2.34 -4.13 20.50
N GLN A 127 -2.93 -4.91 21.41
CA GLN A 127 -4.34 -5.34 21.28
C GLN A 127 -5.30 -4.15 21.26
N GLU A 128 -5.01 -3.08 22.00
CA GLU A 128 -5.86 -1.90 22.06
C GLU A 128 -5.92 -1.20 20.70
N ASP A 129 -4.78 -1.08 20.00
CA ASP A 129 -4.75 -0.53 18.64
C ASP A 129 -5.64 -1.31 17.69
N LEU A 130 -5.58 -2.64 17.75
CA LEU A 130 -6.42 -3.52 16.93
C LEU A 130 -7.89 -3.41 17.30
N ASN A 131 -8.24 -3.42 18.59
CA ASN A 131 -9.60 -3.28 19.06
C ASN A 131 -10.19 -1.91 18.66
N THR A 132 -9.40 -0.85 18.76
CA THR A 132 -9.80 0.49 18.32
C THR A 132 -10.08 0.51 16.81
N ALA A 133 -9.20 -0.07 16.00
CA ALA A 133 -9.42 -0.16 14.56
C ALA A 133 -10.70 -0.94 14.21
N ILE A 134 -10.98 -2.03 14.92
CA ILE A 134 -12.20 -2.82 14.72
C ILE A 134 -13.46 -2.04 15.11
N THR A 135 -13.39 -1.29 16.21
CA THR A 135 -14.54 -0.58 16.78
C THR A 135 -14.84 0.70 16.01
N ASP A 136 -13.82 1.50 15.71
CA ASP A 136 -13.98 2.85 15.17
C ASP A 136 -14.06 2.89 13.66
N SER A 137 -13.68 1.81 12.98
CA SER A 137 -13.76 1.76 11.52
C SER A 137 -15.22 1.82 11.05
N THR A 138 -15.49 2.76 10.15
CA THR A 138 -16.74 2.80 9.38
C THR A 138 -16.75 1.76 8.26
N ASN A 139 -15.57 1.24 7.90
CA ASN A 139 -15.39 0.21 6.88
C ASN A 139 -15.60 -1.18 7.49
N LYS A 140 -16.27 -2.06 6.75
CA LYS A 140 -16.41 -3.47 7.18
C LYS A 140 -15.16 -4.30 6.94
N ASP A 141 -14.32 -3.89 6.00
CA ASP A 141 -13.04 -4.56 5.72
C ASP A 141 -11.93 -3.88 6.52
N ILE A 142 -11.16 -4.65 7.27
CA ILE A 142 -9.99 -4.21 8.03
C ILE A 142 -8.82 -5.09 7.63
N THR A 143 -7.72 -4.46 7.24
CA THR A 143 -6.48 -5.17 6.93
C THR A 143 -5.45 -4.86 8.00
N VAL A 144 -5.03 -5.89 8.71
CA VAL A 144 -4.00 -5.84 9.75
C VAL A 144 -2.67 -6.19 9.09
N ILE A 145 -1.77 -5.23 9.01
CA ILE A 145 -0.40 -5.45 8.52
C ILE A 145 0.48 -5.76 9.72
N MET A 146 1.10 -6.92 9.68
CA MET A 146 2.03 -7.37 10.70
C MET A 146 3.46 -7.05 10.26
N PRO A 147 4.17 -6.14 10.96
CA PRO A 147 5.57 -5.87 10.64
C PRO A 147 6.44 -7.12 10.76
N SER A 148 7.47 -7.23 9.90
CA SER A 148 8.39 -8.36 9.91
C SER A 148 9.04 -8.58 11.27
N ASP A 149 9.22 -9.84 11.66
CA ASP A 149 9.87 -10.25 12.91
C ASP A 149 9.21 -9.72 14.19
N GLN A 150 7.92 -9.35 14.13
CA GLN A 150 7.19 -8.88 15.31
C GLN A 150 6.20 -9.93 15.83
N THR A 151 5.95 -9.84 17.14
CA THR A 151 4.91 -10.60 17.82
C THR A 151 3.83 -9.65 18.29
N LEU A 152 2.60 -9.89 17.87
CA LEU A 152 1.42 -9.24 18.43
C LEU A 152 0.87 -10.11 19.55
N THR A 153 0.91 -9.59 20.77
CA THR A 153 0.35 -10.28 21.94
C THR A 153 -1.08 -9.83 22.18
N LEU A 154 -2.00 -10.76 22.24
CA LEU A 154 -3.42 -10.52 22.52
C LEU A 154 -3.78 -11.12 23.87
N ASP A 155 -4.33 -10.30 24.77
CA ASP A 155 -4.71 -10.75 26.13
C ASP A 155 -5.97 -11.63 26.12
N ASN A 156 -6.90 -11.39 25.21
CA ASN A 156 -8.20 -12.05 25.16
C ASN A 156 -8.63 -12.50 23.76
N GLY A 157 -7.72 -12.54 22.80
CA GLY A 157 -8.07 -12.81 21.42
C GLY A 157 -8.88 -11.65 20.78
N ILE A 158 -9.41 -11.89 19.59
CA ILE A 158 -10.14 -10.90 18.82
C ILE A 158 -11.63 -11.23 18.87
N ALA A 159 -12.43 -10.34 19.48
CA ALA A 159 -13.88 -10.43 19.43
C ALA A 159 -14.39 -9.74 18.15
N ASN A 160 -14.94 -10.52 17.23
CA ASN A 160 -15.50 -10.05 15.96
C ASN A 160 -16.90 -10.63 15.77
N GLU A 161 -17.86 -10.11 16.52
CA GLU A 161 -19.22 -10.65 16.57
C GLU A 161 -20.32 -9.60 16.57
N GLY A 162 -21.53 -10.03 16.30
CA GLY A 162 -22.75 -9.21 16.37
C GLY A 162 -22.86 -8.20 15.23
N ASN A 163 -23.55 -7.09 15.51
CA ASN A 163 -23.81 -6.03 14.52
C ASN A 163 -22.56 -5.27 14.10
N ASN A 164 -21.45 -5.44 14.83
CA ASN A 164 -20.16 -4.81 14.57
C ASN A 164 -19.18 -5.76 13.88
N ALA A 165 -19.64 -6.93 13.43
CA ALA A 165 -18.78 -7.88 12.73
C ALA A 165 -18.05 -7.22 11.52
N ARG A 166 -16.75 -7.48 11.41
CA ARG A 166 -15.84 -6.98 10.37
C ARG A 166 -15.22 -8.14 9.61
N ASN A 167 -14.81 -7.88 8.38
CA ASN A 167 -13.93 -8.80 7.65
C ASN A 167 -12.49 -8.43 8.00
N ILE A 168 -11.82 -9.24 8.80
CA ILE A 168 -10.45 -8.96 9.24
C ILE A 168 -9.49 -9.83 8.42
N THR A 169 -8.57 -9.18 7.75
CA THR A 169 -7.51 -9.83 6.97
C THR A 169 -6.16 -9.54 7.61
N PHE A 170 -5.41 -10.58 7.96
CA PHE A 170 -4.03 -10.45 8.41
C PHE A 170 -3.08 -10.61 7.22
N VAL A 171 -2.14 -9.69 7.09
CA VAL A 171 -1.10 -9.70 6.05
C VAL A 171 0.26 -9.70 6.74
N GLY A 172 1.10 -10.65 6.38
CA GLY A 172 2.47 -10.78 6.87
C GLY A 172 3.32 -11.58 5.89
N ASP A 173 4.62 -11.66 6.12
CA ASP A 173 5.59 -12.39 5.30
C ASP A 173 5.93 -13.80 5.84
N GLY A 174 5.25 -14.21 6.92
CA GLY A 174 5.45 -15.51 7.56
C GLY A 174 6.49 -15.51 8.69
N THR A 175 7.08 -14.37 9.02
CA THR A 175 8.01 -14.22 10.16
C THR A 175 7.31 -13.78 11.44
N GLN A 176 6.06 -13.31 11.31
CA GLN A 176 5.27 -12.78 12.41
C GLN A 176 4.63 -13.86 13.25
N THR A 177 4.42 -13.55 14.51
CA THR A 177 3.68 -14.39 15.46
C THR A 177 2.51 -13.61 16.05
N VAL A 178 1.37 -14.25 16.18
CA VAL A 178 0.25 -13.75 16.99
C VAL A 178 0.11 -14.67 18.20
N ASP A 179 0.46 -14.17 19.38
CA ASP A 179 0.34 -14.90 20.64
C ASP A 179 -0.94 -14.48 21.35
N VAL A 180 -1.77 -15.46 21.67
CA VAL A 180 -2.95 -15.24 22.50
C VAL A 180 -2.65 -15.73 23.91
N ILE A 181 -2.47 -14.80 24.84
CA ILE A 181 -2.32 -15.08 26.25
C ILE A 181 -3.71 -15.10 26.86
N THR A 182 -4.27 -16.27 27.05
CA THR A 182 -5.49 -16.40 27.84
C THR A 182 -5.10 -16.28 29.32
N ASN A 183 -5.37 -15.14 29.93
CA ASN A 183 -5.44 -15.05 31.39
C ASN A 183 -6.68 -15.80 31.83
N ALA A 184 -6.59 -17.12 31.85
CA ALA A 184 -7.57 -17.99 32.45
C ALA A 184 -7.47 -17.87 33.98
N THR A 185 -7.84 -16.73 34.52
CA THR A 185 -8.34 -16.66 35.89
C THR A 185 -9.73 -17.25 35.83
N GLY A 186 -9.82 -18.53 36.28
CA GLY A 186 -11.01 -19.33 36.25
C GLY A 186 -12.30 -18.57 36.40
N ALA A 187 -13.12 -18.60 35.37
CA ALA A 187 -14.55 -18.51 35.51
C ALA A 187 -15.03 -19.97 35.62
N GLU A 188 -15.35 -20.40 36.85
CA GLU A 188 -16.26 -21.50 37.06
C GLU A 188 -17.64 -21.19 36.47
#